data_f29c0e2d8bedd762140a022c26c7ff67
#
_entry.id   f29c0e2d8bedd762140a022c26c7ff67
#
_cell.length_a   1.000
_cell.length_b   1.000
_cell.length_c   1.000
_cell.angle_alpha   90.00
_cell.angle_beta   90.00
_cell.angle_gamma   90.00
#
_symmetry.space_group_name_H-M   'P 1'
#
loop_
_entity.id
_entity.type
_entity.pdbx_description
1 polymer ?
#
loop_
_entity_poly.entity_id
_entity_poly.type
_entity_poly.pdbx_seq_one_letter_code
_entity_poly.pdbx_strand_id
1 'polypeptide(L)'
;MNIAKHKKTKIRLAMILISFLLFVLAGYSAAWGAVGCDLNDPDRDVARLFPESTGYKSIYVSISQLGGEPMLKRVEARLGDVFHGLYETIDVPYTIYEIYSKKQLIGYIHGVNQKGQFGGIQTFVCLDLKGRIMAFYIQKMTSQYARALRDAKFGSQFIGLTIKDFDQYDVLAGKAAGKIEAIKNPAPEADLDFKAALRATKKNLILMDEFVYGAKPSAH
;
A
#
# COMPACT_ATOMS: atom_id res chain seq x y z
N MET A 1 5.82 9.60 69.29
CA MET A 1 6.50 8.64 68.36
C MET A 1 5.67 8.25 67.18
N ASN A 2 4.46 8.79 66.91
CA ASN A 2 3.57 8.38 65.80
C ASN A 2 3.64 9.26 64.53
N ILE A 3 4.05 10.52 64.63
CA ILE A 3 4.03 11.47 63.48
C ILE A 3 5.08 11.13 62.42
N ALA A 4 6.27 10.68 62.81
CA ALA A 4 7.35 10.32 61.89
C ALA A 4 7.04 9.04 61.06
N LYS A 5 6.29 8.09 61.65
CA LYS A 5 5.89 6.85 61.00
C LYS A 5 4.84 7.12 59.92
N HIS A 6 3.87 8.00 60.18
CA HIS A 6 2.86 8.41 59.22
C HIS A 6 3.45 9.17 58.00
N LYS A 7 4.46 10.02 58.24
CA LYS A 7 5.13 10.79 57.20
C LYS A 7 5.91 9.87 56.23
N LYS A 8 6.62 8.85 56.75
CA LYS A 8 7.34 7.84 55.96
C LYS A 8 6.39 7.00 55.12
N THR A 9 5.21 6.62 55.64
CA THR A 9 4.22 5.84 54.91
C THR A 9 3.62 6.63 53.73
N LYS A 10 3.29 7.92 53.94
CA LYS A 10 2.79 8.81 52.89
C LYS A 10 3.81 9.00 51.75
N ILE A 11 5.11 9.16 52.09
CA ILE A 11 6.17 9.31 51.10
C ILE A 11 6.35 8.02 50.27
N ARG A 12 6.30 6.83 50.90
CA ARG A 12 6.38 5.55 50.22
C ARG A 12 5.20 5.33 49.27
N LEU A 13 3.97 5.68 49.70
CA LEU A 13 2.77 5.58 48.87
C LEU A 13 2.85 6.52 47.66
N ALA A 14 3.32 7.76 47.88
CA ALA A 14 3.53 8.72 46.78
C ALA A 14 4.57 8.23 45.76
N MET A 15 5.68 7.64 46.21
CA MET A 15 6.69 7.07 45.31
C MET A 15 6.16 5.87 44.49
N ILE A 16 5.35 5.01 45.12
CA ILE A 16 4.70 3.89 44.41
C ILE A 16 3.73 4.40 43.35
N LEU A 17 2.91 5.41 43.66
CA LEU A 17 1.99 6.02 42.70
C LEU A 17 2.71 6.70 41.53
N ILE A 18 3.81 7.41 41.81
CA ILE A 18 4.63 8.05 40.78
C ILE A 18 5.30 6.99 39.87
N SER A 19 5.84 5.92 40.48
CA SER A 19 6.45 4.81 39.73
C SER A 19 5.42 4.09 38.86
N PHE A 20 4.20 3.88 39.36
CA PHE A 20 3.11 3.28 38.59
C PHE A 20 2.66 4.20 37.46
N LEU A 21 2.55 5.51 37.68
CA LEU A 21 2.21 6.49 36.64
C LEU A 21 3.27 6.56 35.55
N LEU A 22 4.56 6.54 35.94
CA LEU A 22 5.67 6.48 34.97
C LEU A 22 5.67 5.19 34.17
N PHE A 23 5.32 4.06 34.77
CA PHE A 23 5.21 2.77 34.07
C PHE A 23 4.04 2.74 33.08
N VAL A 24 2.90 3.32 33.44
CA VAL A 24 1.75 3.49 32.55
C VAL A 24 2.09 4.44 31.40
N LEU A 25 2.77 5.56 31.67
CA LEU A 25 3.20 6.51 30.61
C LEU A 25 4.26 5.91 29.69
N ALA A 26 5.17 5.08 30.19
CA ALA A 26 6.16 4.37 29.37
C ALA A 26 5.53 3.26 28.51
N GLY A 27 4.38 2.71 28.90
CA GLY A 27 3.61 1.70 28.15
C GLY A 27 2.79 2.26 26.98
N TYR A 28 2.62 3.58 26.89
CA TYR A 28 1.99 4.23 25.74
C TYR A 28 3.03 4.52 24.63
N SER A 29 3.84 3.55 24.25
CA SER A 29 4.42 3.53 22.92
C SER A 29 3.24 3.27 21.98
N ALA A 30 2.64 4.32 21.42
CA ALA A 30 1.76 4.15 20.29
C ALA A 30 2.59 3.46 19.20
N ALA A 31 2.42 2.17 19.05
CA ALA A 31 2.94 1.42 17.92
C ALA A 31 2.20 1.96 16.70
N TRP A 32 2.71 3.04 16.11
CA TRP A 32 2.32 3.52 14.80
C TRP A 32 2.89 2.51 13.80
N GLY A 33 2.29 1.31 13.79
CA GLY A 33 2.64 0.29 12.83
C GLY A 33 2.29 0.79 11.43
N ALA A 34 3.28 0.78 10.55
CA ALA A 34 3.05 0.98 9.13
C ALA A 34 2.00 -0.05 8.65
N VAL A 35 0.99 0.41 7.91
CA VAL A 35 -0.13 -0.45 7.48
C VAL A 35 0.22 -1.04 6.12
N GLY A 36 0.62 -2.31 6.11
CA GLY A 36 0.82 -3.11 4.90
C GLY A 36 -0.48 -3.38 4.15
N CYS A 37 -0.36 -3.94 2.97
CA CYS A 37 -1.48 -4.31 2.11
C CYS A 37 -1.31 -5.74 1.62
N ASP A 38 -2.00 -6.68 2.27
CA ASP A 38 -1.97 -8.10 1.95
C ASP A 38 -3.29 -8.55 1.31
N LEU A 39 -3.22 -9.64 0.51
CA LEU A 39 -4.40 -10.35 0.06
C LEU A 39 -5.16 -10.92 1.27
N ASN A 40 -6.50 -10.81 1.25
CA ASN A 40 -7.32 -11.36 2.33
C ASN A 40 -7.31 -12.90 2.37
N ASP A 41 -7.21 -13.51 1.21
CA ASP A 41 -7.18 -14.96 1.01
C ASP A 41 -6.24 -15.26 -0.18
N PRO A 42 -4.91 -15.32 0.08
CA PRO A 42 -3.93 -15.45 -1.00
C PRO A 42 -4.15 -16.68 -1.87
N ASP A 43 -4.50 -17.83 -1.30
CA ASP A 43 -4.69 -19.07 -2.06
C ASP A 43 -5.83 -18.94 -3.06
N ARG A 44 -6.98 -18.44 -2.61
CA ARG A 44 -8.15 -18.21 -3.45
C ARG A 44 -7.93 -17.09 -4.46
N ASP A 45 -7.31 -16.00 -4.04
CA ASP A 45 -7.10 -14.85 -4.92
C ASP A 45 -6.07 -15.16 -6.00
N VAL A 46 -4.99 -15.88 -5.68
CA VAL A 46 -4.01 -16.33 -6.67
C VAL A 46 -4.66 -17.29 -7.67
N ALA A 47 -5.40 -18.31 -7.22
CA ALA A 47 -6.08 -19.24 -8.11
C ALA A 47 -7.09 -18.55 -9.04
N ARG A 48 -7.77 -17.50 -8.56
CA ARG A 48 -8.73 -16.71 -9.35
C ARG A 48 -8.05 -15.82 -10.38
N LEU A 49 -6.91 -15.19 -10.01
CA LEU A 49 -6.23 -14.19 -10.83
C LEU A 49 -5.23 -14.80 -11.81
N PHE A 50 -4.68 -15.97 -11.46
CA PHE A 50 -3.76 -16.76 -12.27
C PHE A 50 -4.21 -18.22 -12.29
N PRO A 51 -5.24 -18.58 -13.08
CA PRO A 51 -5.79 -19.94 -13.08
C PRO A 51 -4.77 -21.04 -13.41
N GLU A 52 -3.72 -20.69 -14.16
CA GLU A 52 -2.62 -21.57 -14.51
C GLU A 52 -1.54 -21.71 -13.42
N SER A 53 -1.69 -21.00 -12.29
CA SER A 53 -0.70 -21.05 -11.21
C SER A 53 -0.73 -22.40 -10.49
N THR A 54 0.44 -22.84 -10.07
CA THR A 54 0.61 -24.03 -9.20
C THR A 54 1.08 -23.66 -7.80
N GLY A 55 1.34 -22.38 -7.55
CA GLY A 55 1.75 -21.85 -6.26
C GLY A 55 2.28 -20.43 -6.36
N TYR A 56 2.57 -19.86 -5.23
CA TYR A 56 3.13 -18.52 -5.11
C TYR A 56 4.14 -18.44 -3.96
N LYS A 57 4.95 -17.38 -3.96
CA LYS A 57 5.83 -17.01 -2.85
C LYS A 57 5.56 -15.57 -2.45
N SER A 58 5.38 -15.32 -1.17
CA SER A 58 5.24 -13.97 -0.62
C SER A 58 6.61 -13.42 -0.24
N ILE A 59 6.91 -12.20 -0.70
CA ILE A 59 8.12 -11.45 -0.37
C ILE A 59 7.66 -10.16 0.30
N TYR A 60 8.25 -9.86 1.46
CA TYR A 60 7.98 -8.66 2.22
C TYR A 60 9.15 -7.69 2.06
N VAL A 61 8.86 -6.49 1.58
CA VAL A 61 9.86 -5.46 1.33
C VAL A 61 9.36 -4.10 1.82
N SER A 62 10.29 -3.19 2.10
CA SER A 62 9.97 -1.79 2.33
C SER A 62 10.97 -0.89 1.59
N ILE A 63 10.62 0.37 1.40
CA ILE A 63 11.54 1.35 0.81
C ILE A 63 12.80 1.48 1.67
N SER A 64 12.64 1.49 3.02
CA SER A 64 13.78 1.58 3.94
C SER A 64 14.77 0.43 3.79
N GLN A 65 14.27 -0.80 3.56
CA GLN A 65 15.11 -2.00 3.39
C GLN A 65 15.83 -2.04 2.05
N LEU A 66 15.20 -1.58 0.96
CA LEU A 66 15.73 -1.72 -0.40
C LEU A 66 16.57 -0.54 -0.88
N GLY A 67 16.32 0.66 -0.37
CA GLY A 67 17.07 1.82 -0.86
C GLY A 67 16.93 3.09 -0.04
N GLY A 68 16.15 3.06 1.06
CA GLY A 68 16.02 4.16 1.99
C GLY A 68 15.54 5.47 1.35
N GLU A 69 15.96 6.59 1.91
CA GLU A 69 15.61 7.94 1.45
C GLU A 69 15.90 8.20 -0.05
N PRO A 70 17.03 7.73 -0.63
CA PRO A 70 17.26 7.90 -2.05
C PRO A 70 16.21 7.21 -2.93
N MET A 71 15.72 6.03 -2.54
CA MET A 71 14.64 5.34 -3.25
C MET A 71 13.31 6.08 -3.06
N LEU A 72 13.00 6.54 -1.84
CA LEU A 72 11.80 7.32 -1.58
C LEU A 72 11.74 8.55 -2.50
N LYS A 73 12.81 9.32 -2.59
CA LYS A 73 12.88 10.50 -3.47
C LYS A 73 12.65 10.16 -4.95
N ARG A 74 13.17 9.01 -5.43
CA ARG A 74 12.90 8.58 -6.80
C ARG A 74 11.43 8.21 -7.01
N VAL A 75 10.84 7.48 -6.07
CA VAL A 75 9.41 7.10 -6.11
C VAL A 75 8.53 8.35 -6.13
N GLU A 76 8.77 9.31 -5.24
CA GLU A 76 8.04 10.58 -5.16
C GLU A 76 8.18 11.41 -6.43
N ALA A 77 9.38 11.55 -6.96
CA ALA A 77 9.63 12.28 -8.21
C ALA A 77 8.86 11.65 -9.39
N ARG A 78 8.83 10.33 -9.49
CA ARG A 78 8.08 9.60 -10.53
C ARG A 78 6.57 9.66 -10.32
N LEU A 79 6.13 9.65 -9.07
CA LEU A 79 4.72 9.79 -8.72
C LEU A 79 4.21 11.18 -9.07
N GLY A 80 5.06 12.20 -8.94
CA GLY A 80 4.71 13.61 -9.05
C GLY A 80 4.01 14.13 -7.79
N ASP A 81 4.21 13.45 -6.64
CA ASP A 81 3.61 13.80 -5.36
C ASP A 81 4.46 13.19 -4.24
N VAL A 82 4.42 13.79 -3.04
CA VAL A 82 5.15 13.29 -1.88
C VAL A 82 4.38 12.20 -1.16
N PHE A 83 5.12 11.30 -0.52
CA PHE A 83 4.55 10.30 0.36
C PHE A 83 4.13 10.94 1.69
N HIS A 84 2.92 10.67 2.13
CA HIS A 84 2.42 11.22 3.37
C HIS A 84 1.39 10.31 4.06
N GLY A 85 1.33 10.48 5.39
CA GLY A 85 0.36 9.77 6.22
C GLY A 85 0.69 8.29 6.42
N LEU A 86 -0.25 7.59 7.03
CA LEU A 86 -0.10 6.26 7.57
C LEU A 86 0.24 5.17 6.53
N TYR A 87 -0.20 5.36 5.29
CA TYR A 87 -0.05 4.38 4.21
C TYR A 87 1.22 4.57 3.36
N GLU A 88 2.03 5.58 3.67
CA GLU A 88 3.14 6.01 2.82
C GLU A 88 4.40 6.36 3.63
N THR A 89 4.56 5.76 4.82
CA THR A 89 5.84 5.86 5.52
C THR A 89 6.89 4.99 4.82
N ILE A 90 8.17 5.34 4.97
CA ILE A 90 9.30 4.62 4.36
C ILE A 90 9.37 3.14 4.79
N ASP A 91 8.81 2.82 5.96
CA ASP A 91 8.79 1.49 6.57
C ASP A 91 7.53 0.68 6.26
N VAL A 92 6.62 1.19 5.41
CA VAL A 92 5.43 0.42 5.00
C VAL A 92 5.88 -0.94 4.46
N PRO A 93 5.40 -2.06 5.04
CA PRO A 93 5.68 -3.37 4.50
C PRO A 93 4.81 -3.61 3.26
N TYR A 94 5.44 -3.76 2.11
CA TYR A 94 4.80 -4.13 0.86
C TYR A 94 4.95 -5.63 0.64
N THR A 95 3.85 -6.30 0.28
CA THR A 95 3.86 -7.72 -0.04
C THR A 95 3.81 -7.90 -1.55
N ILE A 96 4.83 -8.55 -2.08
CA ILE A 96 4.92 -8.97 -3.47
C ILE A 96 4.64 -10.47 -3.52
N TYR A 97 3.63 -10.87 -4.26
CA TYR A 97 3.35 -12.28 -4.52
C TYR A 97 3.97 -12.64 -5.88
N GLU A 98 5.01 -13.47 -5.86
CA GLU A 98 5.57 -14.10 -7.06
C GLU A 98 4.73 -15.32 -7.42
N ILE A 99 4.17 -15.34 -8.62
CA ILE A 99 3.24 -16.38 -9.04
C ILE A 99 3.96 -17.36 -9.96
N TYR A 100 3.81 -18.65 -9.67
CA TYR A 100 4.49 -19.71 -10.38
C TYR A 100 3.52 -20.69 -11.04
N SER A 101 3.82 -21.08 -12.29
CA SER A 101 3.29 -22.28 -12.91
C SER A 101 4.39 -23.32 -12.92
N LYS A 102 4.24 -24.39 -12.14
CA LYS A 102 5.30 -25.35 -11.84
C LYS A 102 6.51 -24.64 -11.20
N LYS A 103 7.64 -24.57 -11.92
CA LYS A 103 8.86 -23.88 -11.47
C LYS A 103 9.10 -22.54 -12.19
N GLN A 104 8.21 -22.18 -13.11
CA GLN A 104 8.36 -20.97 -13.91
C GLN A 104 7.58 -19.82 -13.29
N LEU A 105 8.25 -18.70 -13.06
CA LEU A 105 7.59 -17.45 -12.69
C LEU A 105 6.74 -16.97 -13.86
N ILE A 106 5.47 -16.62 -13.59
CA ILE A 106 4.50 -16.23 -14.62
C ILE A 106 3.95 -14.83 -14.43
N GLY A 107 4.14 -14.23 -13.24
CA GLY A 107 3.67 -12.88 -12.95
C GLY A 107 3.76 -12.53 -11.49
N TYR A 108 3.17 -11.40 -11.14
CA TYR A 108 3.19 -10.85 -9.79
C TYR A 108 1.82 -10.32 -9.39
N ILE A 109 1.52 -10.35 -8.08
CA ILE A 109 0.44 -9.57 -7.48
C ILE A 109 1.06 -8.64 -6.46
N HIS A 110 0.65 -7.38 -6.49
CA HIS A 110 1.10 -6.38 -5.53
C HIS A 110 -0.04 -5.44 -5.15
N GLY A 111 -0.09 -5.07 -3.89
CA GLY A 111 -1.12 -4.19 -3.34
C GLY A 111 -0.54 -2.96 -2.67
N VAL A 112 -1.29 -1.87 -2.70
CA VAL A 112 -0.99 -0.67 -1.95
C VAL A 112 -2.24 -0.14 -1.24
N ASN A 113 -2.05 0.43 -0.06
CA ASN A 113 -3.05 1.24 0.59
C ASN A 113 -2.94 2.69 0.12
N GLN A 114 -4.06 3.34 -0.06
CA GLN A 114 -4.18 4.74 -0.47
C GLN A 114 -5.24 5.42 0.38
N LYS A 115 -4.99 6.66 0.80
CA LYS A 115 -6.02 7.50 1.41
C LYS A 115 -7.01 7.94 0.33
N GLY A 116 -8.27 7.59 0.51
CA GLY A 116 -9.39 8.11 -0.26
C GLY A 116 -10.14 9.21 0.50
N GLN A 117 -11.30 9.60 -0.02
CA GLN A 117 -12.14 10.66 0.58
C GLN A 117 -12.67 10.26 1.95
N PHE A 118 -13.12 9.03 2.13
CA PHE A 118 -13.80 8.56 3.34
C PHE A 118 -12.95 7.59 4.17
N GLY A 119 -11.74 7.26 3.73
CA GLY A 119 -10.86 6.32 4.43
C GLY A 119 -9.87 5.62 3.50
N GLY A 120 -9.42 4.42 3.90
CA GLY A 120 -8.46 3.66 3.14
C GLY A 120 -9.06 2.98 1.91
N ILE A 121 -8.27 2.95 0.84
CA ILE A 121 -8.54 2.18 -0.38
C ILE A 121 -7.39 1.19 -0.53
N GLN A 122 -7.69 -0.11 -0.61
CA GLN A 122 -6.71 -1.16 -0.90
C GLN A 122 -6.82 -1.56 -2.36
N THR A 123 -5.84 -1.18 -3.15
CA THR A 123 -5.75 -1.49 -4.59
C THR A 123 -4.73 -2.58 -4.85
N PHE A 124 -5.11 -3.55 -5.68
CA PHE A 124 -4.23 -4.61 -6.15
C PHE A 124 -4.09 -4.58 -7.66
N VAL A 125 -2.89 -4.84 -8.15
CA VAL A 125 -2.59 -5.10 -9.55
C VAL A 125 -1.97 -6.48 -9.71
N CYS A 126 -2.38 -7.18 -10.76
CA CYS A 126 -1.71 -8.38 -11.25
C CYS A 126 -0.90 -7.96 -12.45
N LEU A 127 0.37 -8.32 -12.49
CA LEU A 127 1.32 -7.88 -13.49
C LEU A 127 1.93 -9.09 -14.22
N ASP A 128 2.07 -9.00 -15.53
CA ASP A 128 2.91 -9.93 -16.28
C ASP A 128 4.42 -9.64 -16.02
N LEU A 129 5.28 -10.49 -16.57
CA LEU A 129 6.75 -10.34 -16.39
C LEU A 129 7.33 -9.07 -17.04
N LYS A 130 6.54 -8.33 -17.81
CA LYS A 130 6.90 -7.06 -18.45
C LYS A 130 6.30 -5.84 -17.76
N GLY A 131 5.64 -6.04 -16.61
CA GLY A 131 5.01 -4.96 -15.85
C GLY A 131 3.70 -4.43 -16.44
N ARG A 132 3.04 -5.22 -17.30
CA ARG A 132 1.72 -4.89 -17.85
C ARG A 132 0.64 -5.37 -16.90
N ILE A 133 -0.37 -4.56 -16.66
CA ILE A 133 -1.52 -4.92 -15.83
C ILE A 133 -2.35 -6.01 -16.53
N MET A 134 -2.47 -7.16 -15.90
CA MET A 134 -3.35 -8.27 -16.30
C MET A 134 -4.70 -8.19 -15.60
N ALA A 135 -4.72 -7.71 -14.35
CA ALA A 135 -5.94 -7.46 -13.58
C ALA A 135 -5.72 -6.31 -12.60
N PHE A 136 -6.78 -5.59 -12.32
CA PHE A 136 -6.87 -4.55 -11.29
C PHE A 136 -8.14 -4.76 -10.49
N TYR A 137 -8.06 -4.58 -9.18
CA TYR A 137 -9.25 -4.55 -8.34
C TYR A 137 -8.98 -3.80 -7.02
N ILE A 138 -10.07 -3.31 -6.43
CA ILE A 138 -10.06 -2.72 -5.09
C ILE A 138 -10.58 -3.77 -4.12
N GLN A 139 -9.72 -4.25 -3.21
CA GLN A 139 -10.07 -5.28 -2.24
C GLN A 139 -10.96 -4.74 -1.12
N LYS A 140 -10.58 -3.58 -0.57
CA LYS A 140 -11.31 -2.86 0.48
C LYS A 140 -11.39 -1.39 0.16
N MET A 141 -12.50 -0.77 0.52
CA MET A 141 -12.72 0.65 0.34
C MET A 141 -13.79 1.14 1.31
N THR A 142 -13.48 2.23 2.00
CA THR A 142 -14.44 2.94 2.85
C THR A 142 -15.04 4.10 2.05
N SER A 143 -16.17 3.84 1.39
CA SER A 143 -16.91 4.83 0.60
C SER A 143 -18.31 4.34 0.34
N GLN A 144 -19.30 5.24 0.29
CA GLN A 144 -20.65 4.90 -0.18
C GLN A 144 -20.68 4.50 -1.66
N TYR A 145 -19.67 4.88 -2.43
CA TYR A 145 -19.50 4.55 -3.85
C TYR A 145 -18.64 3.29 -4.08
N ALA A 146 -18.27 2.60 -3.00
CA ALA A 146 -17.38 1.43 -3.07
C ALA A 146 -17.89 0.37 -4.06
N ARG A 147 -19.22 0.18 -4.18
CA ARG A 147 -19.80 -0.80 -5.11
C ARG A 147 -19.41 -0.50 -6.56
N ALA A 148 -19.49 0.76 -6.98
CA ALA A 148 -19.16 1.15 -8.36
C ALA A 148 -17.67 1.05 -8.66
N LEU A 149 -16.81 1.54 -7.75
CA LEU A 149 -15.34 1.51 -7.92
C LEU A 149 -14.72 0.12 -7.72
N ARG A 150 -15.44 -0.82 -7.10
CA ARG A 150 -15.03 -2.23 -6.96
C ARG A 150 -15.63 -3.14 -8.05
N ASP A 151 -16.45 -2.59 -8.93
CA ASP A 151 -17.05 -3.36 -10.02
C ASP A 151 -15.98 -3.83 -11.02
N ALA A 152 -16.14 -5.04 -11.54
CA ALA A 152 -15.22 -5.63 -12.48
C ALA A 152 -15.08 -4.81 -13.78
N LYS A 153 -16.15 -4.10 -14.20
CA LYS A 153 -16.10 -3.20 -15.37
C LYS A 153 -15.17 -2.01 -15.14
N PHE A 154 -15.10 -1.49 -13.90
CA PHE A 154 -14.11 -0.47 -13.59
C PHE A 154 -12.71 -1.03 -13.67
N GLY A 155 -12.46 -2.17 -13.01
CA GLY A 155 -11.16 -2.84 -13.02
C GLY A 155 -10.67 -3.23 -14.41
N SER A 156 -11.56 -3.63 -15.30
CA SER A 156 -11.19 -4.03 -16.67
C SER A 156 -10.59 -2.91 -17.52
N GLN A 157 -10.86 -1.64 -17.18
CA GLN A 157 -10.32 -0.48 -17.89
C GLN A 157 -8.80 -0.32 -17.70
N PHE A 158 -8.22 -0.96 -16.69
CA PHE A 158 -6.78 -0.91 -16.38
C PHE A 158 -5.98 -2.00 -17.11
N ILE A 159 -6.64 -3.01 -17.66
CA ILE A 159 -5.97 -4.15 -18.30
C ILE A 159 -5.15 -3.68 -19.50
N GLY A 160 -3.91 -4.14 -19.58
CA GLY A 160 -2.97 -3.81 -20.64
C GLY A 160 -2.18 -2.52 -20.42
N LEU A 161 -2.53 -1.70 -19.41
CA LEU A 161 -1.78 -0.50 -19.06
C LEU A 161 -0.45 -0.84 -18.39
N THR A 162 0.48 0.10 -18.50
CA THR A 162 1.85 0.01 -17.96
C THR A 162 2.21 1.29 -17.23
N ILE A 163 3.36 1.31 -16.56
CA ILE A 163 3.89 2.52 -15.94
C ILE A 163 4.06 3.66 -16.95
N LYS A 164 4.46 3.39 -18.19
CA LYS A 164 4.61 4.40 -19.27
C LYS A 164 3.29 5.10 -19.61
N ASP A 165 2.17 4.38 -19.54
CA ASP A 165 0.86 4.97 -19.75
C ASP A 165 0.52 5.90 -18.56
N PHE A 166 0.88 5.53 -17.33
CA PHE A 166 0.67 6.33 -16.13
C PHE A 166 1.63 7.53 -15.98
N ASP A 167 2.72 7.61 -16.75
CA ASP A 167 3.55 8.82 -16.82
C ASP A 167 2.74 10.03 -17.34
N GLN A 168 1.64 9.78 -18.07
CA GLN A 168 0.72 10.81 -18.57
C GLN A 168 -0.39 11.21 -17.59
N TYR A 169 -0.34 10.72 -16.34
CA TYR A 169 -1.26 11.10 -15.27
C TYR A 169 -0.58 12.04 -14.29
N ASP A 170 -1.04 13.29 -14.26
CA ASP A 170 -0.66 14.29 -13.25
C ASP A 170 -1.48 14.05 -11.98
N VAL A 171 -0.82 13.53 -10.95
CA VAL A 171 -1.45 13.16 -9.68
C VAL A 171 -1.96 14.38 -8.93
N LEU A 172 -1.21 15.49 -8.92
CA LEU A 172 -1.58 16.70 -8.19
C LEU A 172 -2.75 17.43 -8.85
N ALA A 173 -2.70 17.58 -10.17
CA ALA A 173 -3.78 18.21 -10.92
C ALA A 173 -4.98 17.28 -11.11
N GLY A 174 -4.80 15.97 -10.92
CA GLY A 174 -5.81 14.96 -11.22
C GLY A 174 -6.17 14.91 -12.70
N LYS A 175 -5.22 15.26 -13.59
CA LYS A 175 -5.40 15.31 -15.04
C LYS A 175 -4.73 14.12 -15.69
N ALA A 176 -5.41 13.52 -16.62
CA ALA A 176 -4.93 12.39 -17.40
C ALA A 176 -4.85 12.75 -18.89
N ALA A 177 -3.93 12.10 -19.59
CA ALA A 177 -3.84 12.13 -21.04
C ALA A 177 -3.66 10.70 -21.58
N GLY A 178 -3.78 10.54 -22.90
CA GLY A 178 -3.59 9.27 -23.58
C GLY A 178 -4.56 8.20 -23.10
N LYS A 179 -4.04 7.00 -22.82
CA LYS A 179 -4.87 5.86 -22.39
C LYS A 179 -5.51 6.05 -21.02
N ILE A 180 -4.88 6.82 -20.11
CA ILE A 180 -5.42 7.02 -18.77
C ILE A 180 -6.66 7.92 -18.81
N GLU A 181 -6.74 8.87 -19.74
CA GLU A 181 -7.93 9.70 -19.98
C GLU A 181 -9.15 8.88 -20.39
N ALA A 182 -8.93 7.74 -21.04
CA ALA A 182 -10.00 6.85 -21.45
C ALA A 182 -10.67 6.11 -20.29
N ILE A 183 -10.02 6.04 -19.10
CA ILE A 183 -10.60 5.42 -17.91
C ILE A 183 -11.76 6.27 -17.41
N LYS A 184 -12.95 5.70 -17.40
CA LYS A 184 -14.18 6.39 -16.99
C LYS A 184 -14.44 6.20 -15.50
N ASN A 185 -14.72 7.29 -14.81
CA ASN A 185 -15.21 7.24 -13.43
C ASN A 185 -16.63 6.64 -13.41
N PRO A 186 -16.84 5.49 -12.75
CA PRO A 186 -18.16 4.87 -12.70
C PRO A 186 -19.12 5.55 -11.72
N ALA A 187 -18.63 6.49 -10.92
CA ALA A 187 -19.37 7.26 -9.93
C ALA A 187 -18.85 8.71 -9.92
N PRO A 188 -19.37 9.61 -10.78
CA PRO A 188 -18.86 10.99 -10.89
C PRO A 188 -18.83 11.75 -9.56
N GLU A 189 -19.73 11.46 -8.65
CA GLU A 189 -19.79 12.04 -7.30
C GLU A 189 -18.63 11.59 -6.39
N ALA A 190 -17.96 10.51 -6.76
CA ALA A 190 -16.78 9.95 -6.07
C ALA A 190 -15.46 10.37 -6.74
N ASP A 191 -15.37 11.56 -7.32
CA ASP A 191 -14.18 12.00 -8.09
C ASP A 191 -12.88 11.92 -7.28
N LEU A 192 -12.91 12.27 -6.00
CA LEU A 192 -11.73 12.15 -5.13
C LEU A 192 -11.29 10.69 -4.93
N ASP A 193 -12.23 9.77 -4.75
CA ASP A 193 -11.93 8.34 -4.61
C ASP A 193 -11.45 7.74 -5.94
N PHE A 194 -12.01 8.18 -7.07
CA PHE A 194 -11.55 7.80 -8.40
C PHE A 194 -10.10 8.26 -8.64
N LYS A 195 -9.78 9.52 -8.36
CA LYS A 195 -8.43 10.06 -8.46
C LYS A 195 -7.46 9.34 -7.51
N ALA A 196 -7.92 9.01 -6.30
CA ALA A 196 -7.14 8.23 -5.35
C ALA A 196 -6.85 6.81 -5.88
N ALA A 197 -7.79 6.16 -6.58
CA ALA A 197 -7.56 4.86 -7.22
C ALA A 197 -6.54 4.96 -8.37
N LEU A 198 -6.57 6.01 -9.18
CA LEU A 198 -5.57 6.26 -10.22
C LEU A 198 -4.18 6.53 -9.62
N ARG A 199 -4.09 7.36 -8.56
CA ARG A 199 -2.85 7.62 -7.83
C ARG A 199 -2.28 6.32 -7.23
N ALA A 200 -3.14 5.52 -6.60
CA ALA A 200 -2.76 4.22 -6.04
C ALA A 200 -2.19 3.28 -7.11
N THR A 201 -2.79 3.26 -8.29
CA THR A 201 -2.32 2.44 -9.40
C THR A 201 -0.95 2.91 -9.91
N LYS A 202 -0.77 4.23 -10.11
CA LYS A 202 0.52 4.81 -10.50
C LYS A 202 1.60 4.48 -9.46
N LYS A 203 1.31 4.70 -8.17
CA LYS A 203 2.19 4.36 -7.05
C LYS A 203 2.57 2.88 -7.06
N ASN A 204 1.59 2.00 -7.22
CA ASN A 204 1.79 0.56 -7.27
C ASN A 204 2.76 0.15 -8.39
N LEU A 205 2.56 0.67 -9.59
CA LEU A 205 3.42 0.38 -10.74
C LEU A 205 4.84 0.92 -10.55
N ILE A 206 5.01 2.12 -9.97
CA ILE A 206 6.33 2.70 -9.65
C ILE A 206 7.06 1.82 -8.63
N LEU A 207 6.37 1.40 -7.56
CA LEU A 207 6.96 0.54 -6.54
C LEU A 207 7.38 -0.81 -7.12
N MET A 208 6.56 -1.42 -7.96
CA MET A 208 6.91 -2.67 -8.62
C MET A 208 8.09 -2.51 -9.59
N ASP A 209 8.20 -1.37 -10.25
CA ASP A 209 9.35 -1.08 -11.09
C ASP A 209 10.63 -0.93 -10.26
N GLU A 210 10.59 -0.19 -9.14
CA GLU A 210 11.73 -0.04 -8.24
C GLU A 210 12.11 -1.33 -7.51
N PHE A 211 11.15 -2.17 -7.14
CA PHE A 211 11.39 -3.38 -6.34
C PHE A 211 11.76 -4.60 -7.19
N VAL A 212 11.24 -4.70 -8.41
CA VAL A 212 11.29 -5.93 -9.20
C VAL A 212 11.91 -5.73 -10.58
N TYR A 213 11.37 -4.80 -11.37
CA TYR A 213 11.74 -4.70 -12.79
C TYR A 213 13.02 -3.90 -13.01
N GLY A 214 13.18 -2.77 -12.29
CA GLY A 214 14.36 -1.90 -12.38
C GLY A 214 15.58 -2.43 -11.64
N ALA A 215 15.39 -3.34 -10.67
CA ALA A 215 16.48 -3.96 -9.92
C ALA A 215 17.23 -5.09 -10.69
N LYS A 216 16.70 -5.52 -11.83
CA LYS A 216 17.43 -6.49 -12.67
C LYS A 216 18.53 -5.76 -13.42
N PRO A 217 19.82 -6.13 -13.21
CA PRO A 217 20.87 -5.73 -14.13
C PRO A 217 20.42 -6.19 -15.53
N SER A 218 20.45 -5.27 -16.50
CA SER A 218 20.30 -5.65 -17.90
C SER A 218 21.24 -6.83 -18.15
N ALA A 219 20.66 -8.00 -18.36
CA ALA A 219 21.42 -9.16 -18.85
C ALA A 219 21.96 -8.77 -20.22
N HIS A 220 23.26 -8.49 -20.27
CA HIS A 220 24.05 -8.33 -21.48
C HIS A 220 24.24 -9.69 -22.15
#